data_929126b9db8f6fa41f8eca17b28a483f
#
_entry.id   929126b9db8f6fa41f8eca17b28a483f
#
_cell.length_a   1.000
_cell.length_b   1.000
_cell.length_c   1.000
_cell.angle_alpha   90.00
_cell.angle_beta   90.00
_cell.angle_gamma   90.00
#
_symmetry.space_group_name_H-M   'P 1'
#
loop_
_entity.id
_entity.type
_entity.pdbx_description
1 polymer ?
#
loop_
_entity_poly.entity_id
_entity_poly.type
_entity_poly.pdbx_seq_one_letter_code
_entity_poly.pdbx_strand_id
1 'polypeptide(L)'
;EHMCRVCCGIDSQVVGEQEIFGQFKNEYNSAKAFKIVGKELMIYVEKVFEIAKKVRTETKIGINPLSVSGLSFKLVKEIFENPENKQVLVIGGGDLAKSIIKNLFDKGLRSISAINRTIKEIKISEDFSIIPMPLNLVHREIVNADIVICSASSLTPIIGKGAVENALKNRGNKPMMIIDLAVPRNVEPEIKDLELSLIHI
;
A
#
# COMPACT_ATOMS: atom_id res chain seq x y z
N GLU A 1 -0.55 -22.47 14.73
CA GLU A 1 -0.21 -21.15 15.29
C GLU A 1 -0.05 -20.09 14.20
N HIS A 2 0.80 -20.27 13.19
CA HIS A 2 1.07 -19.27 12.15
C HIS A 2 -0.21 -18.77 11.45
N MET A 3 -1.09 -19.65 11.00
CA MET A 3 -2.37 -19.26 10.38
C MET A 3 -3.23 -18.37 11.29
N CYS A 4 -3.25 -18.64 12.61
CA CYS A 4 -3.98 -17.79 13.55
C CYS A 4 -3.36 -16.39 13.64
N ARG A 5 -2.03 -16.28 13.72
CA ARG A 5 -1.31 -15.01 13.78
C ARG A 5 -1.58 -14.17 12.52
N VAL A 6 -1.47 -14.80 11.33
CA VAL A 6 -1.78 -14.15 10.05
C VAL A 6 -3.24 -13.68 10.00
N CYS A 7 -4.20 -14.54 10.34
CA CYS A 7 -5.63 -14.17 10.32
C CYS A 7 -6.00 -13.10 11.36
N CYS A 8 -5.26 -13.01 12.47
CA CYS A 8 -5.43 -11.93 13.44
C CYS A 8 -4.77 -10.61 12.99
N GLY A 9 -3.93 -10.63 11.95
CA GLY A 9 -3.15 -9.48 11.52
C GLY A 9 -1.97 -9.15 12.44
N ILE A 10 -1.50 -10.12 13.24
CA ILE A 10 -0.37 -9.92 14.17
C ILE A 10 0.95 -9.84 13.42
N ASP A 11 1.07 -10.60 12.33
CA ASP A 11 2.28 -10.66 11.50
C ASP A 11 2.24 -9.67 10.31
N SER A 12 1.23 -8.80 10.25
CA SER A 12 1.10 -7.77 9.22
C SER A 12 1.99 -6.55 9.52
N GLN A 13 2.39 -5.82 8.48
CA GLN A 13 3.11 -4.54 8.63
C GLN A 13 2.31 -3.54 9.48
N VAL A 14 1.00 -3.52 9.30
CA VAL A 14 0.07 -2.77 10.14
C VAL A 14 -0.64 -3.77 11.04
N VAL A 15 -0.19 -3.86 12.29
CA VAL A 15 -0.73 -4.84 13.24
C VAL A 15 -2.22 -4.61 13.45
N GLY A 16 -3.01 -5.67 13.24
CA GLY A 16 -4.46 -5.65 13.43
C GLY A 16 -5.26 -5.20 12.21
N GLU A 17 -4.65 -4.96 11.05
CA GLU A 17 -5.39 -4.66 9.82
C GLU A 17 -6.46 -5.72 9.52
N GLN A 18 -7.54 -5.31 8.86
CA GLN A 18 -8.67 -6.21 8.57
C GLN A 18 -8.56 -6.88 7.19
N GLU A 19 -7.75 -6.34 6.29
CA GLU A 19 -7.67 -6.77 4.88
C GLU A 19 -7.18 -8.21 4.76
N ILE A 20 -6.15 -8.61 5.52
CA ILE A 20 -5.60 -9.97 5.52
C ILE A 20 -6.64 -11.03 5.90
N PHE A 21 -7.48 -10.76 6.90
CA PHE A 21 -8.54 -11.71 7.27
C PHE A 21 -9.54 -11.92 6.13
N GLY A 22 -9.92 -10.82 5.46
CA GLY A 22 -10.80 -10.86 4.30
C GLY A 22 -10.19 -11.60 3.12
N GLN A 23 -8.94 -11.31 2.79
CA GLN A 23 -8.19 -11.98 1.71
C GLN A 23 -8.07 -13.48 1.98
N PHE A 24 -7.61 -13.88 3.17
CA PHE A 24 -7.48 -15.29 3.52
C PHE A 24 -8.81 -16.03 3.41
N LYS A 25 -9.92 -15.41 3.86
CA LYS A 25 -11.26 -16.00 3.76
C LYS A 25 -11.71 -16.16 2.32
N ASN A 26 -11.44 -15.18 1.46
CA ASN A 26 -11.81 -15.22 0.04
C ASN A 26 -11.04 -16.32 -0.69
N GLU A 27 -9.72 -16.41 -0.47
CA GLU A 27 -8.88 -17.47 -1.06
C GLU A 27 -9.28 -18.86 -0.58
N TYR A 28 -9.57 -19.04 0.71
CA TYR A 28 -10.09 -20.29 1.24
C TYR A 28 -11.42 -20.68 0.59
N ASN A 29 -12.36 -19.75 0.45
CA ASN A 29 -13.65 -20.01 -0.19
C ASN A 29 -13.47 -20.40 -1.66
N SER A 30 -12.57 -19.75 -2.37
CA SER A 30 -12.21 -20.08 -3.76
C SER A 30 -11.63 -21.49 -3.84
N ALA A 31 -10.67 -21.82 -3.00
CA ALA A 31 -10.06 -23.14 -2.94
C ALA A 31 -11.09 -24.26 -2.59
N LYS A 32 -12.03 -23.96 -1.69
CA LYS A 32 -13.13 -24.85 -1.33
C LYS A 32 -14.08 -25.08 -2.51
N ALA A 33 -14.40 -24.04 -3.28
CA ALA A 33 -15.24 -24.13 -4.47
C ALA A 33 -14.60 -25.01 -5.56
N PHE A 34 -13.28 -24.95 -5.72
CA PHE A 34 -12.51 -25.81 -6.61
C PHE A 34 -12.30 -27.24 -6.07
N LYS A 35 -12.79 -27.55 -4.86
CA LYS A 35 -12.66 -28.88 -4.20
C LYS A 35 -11.22 -29.34 -3.99
N ILE A 36 -10.28 -28.42 -3.87
CA ILE A 36 -8.85 -28.73 -3.66
C ILE A 36 -8.45 -28.72 -2.18
N VAL A 37 -9.38 -28.43 -1.28
CA VAL A 37 -9.17 -28.42 0.18
C VAL A 37 -9.69 -29.73 0.79
N GLY A 38 -8.79 -30.47 1.44
CA GLY A 38 -9.16 -31.71 2.15
C GLY A 38 -9.96 -31.44 3.44
N LYS A 39 -10.74 -32.45 3.88
CA LYS A 39 -11.64 -32.33 5.05
C LYS A 39 -10.91 -31.86 6.33
N GLU A 40 -9.72 -32.38 6.60
CA GLU A 40 -8.94 -31.99 7.78
C GLU A 40 -8.56 -30.52 7.74
N LEU A 41 -8.04 -30.06 6.61
CA LEU A 41 -7.68 -28.65 6.44
C LEU A 41 -8.89 -27.72 6.59
N MET A 42 -10.07 -28.14 6.10
CA MET A 42 -11.30 -27.36 6.31
C MET A 42 -11.60 -27.15 7.79
N ILE A 43 -11.50 -28.21 8.60
CA ILE A 43 -11.75 -28.13 10.07
C ILE A 43 -10.76 -27.16 10.72
N TYR A 44 -9.48 -27.26 10.35
CA TYR A 44 -8.45 -26.36 10.92
C TYR A 44 -8.68 -24.91 10.52
N VAL A 45 -8.97 -24.62 9.25
CA VAL A 45 -9.19 -23.25 8.78
C VAL A 45 -10.45 -22.62 9.40
N GLU A 46 -11.54 -23.37 9.52
CA GLU A 46 -12.76 -22.89 10.18
C GLU A 46 -12.49 -22.56 11.66
N LYS A 47 -11.68 -23.37 12.33
CA LYS A 47 -11.24 -23.09 13.72
C LYS A 47 -10.33 -21.87 13.81
N VAL A 48 -9.45 -21.66 12.83
CA VAL A 48 -8.62 -20.45 12.74
C VAL A 48 -9.51 -19.21 12.60
N PHE A 49 -10.55 -19.23 11.78
CA PHE A 49 -11.48 -18.11 11.65
C PHE A 49 -12.24 -17.81 12.95
N GLU A 50 -12.65 -18.86 13.70
CA GLU A 50 -13.29 -18.71 14.99
C GLU A 50 -12.35 -18.01 15.98
N ILE A 51 -11.10 -18.51 16.08
CA ILE A 51 -10.07 -17.94 16.96
C ILE A 51 -9.78 -16.48 16.58
N ALA A 52 -9.59 -16.18 15.27
CA ALA A 52 -9.29 -14.84 14.81
C ALA A 52 -10.42 -13.85 15.14
N LYS A 53 -11.68 -14.25 14.98
CA LYS A 53 -12.83 -13.44 15.39
C LYS A 53 -12.83 -13.19 16.91
N LYS A 54 -12.59 -14.23 17.70
CA LYS A 54 -12.54 -14.14 19.18
C LYS A 54 -11.45 -13.18 19.61
N VAL A 55 -10.23 -13.32 19.10
CA VAL A 55 -9.10 -12.42 19.40
C VAL A 55 -9.45 -10.96 19.05
N ARG A 56 -10.04 -10.72 17.89
CA ARG A 56 -10.45 -9.36 17.47
C ARG A 56 -11.56 -8.76 18.33
N THR A 57 -12.44 -9.58 18.88
CA THR A 57 -13.55 -9.12 19.73
C THR A 57 -13.09 -8.90 21.18
N GLU A 58 -12.24 -9.79 21.71
CA GLU A 58 -11.84 -9.79 23.11
C GLU A 58 -10.58 -8.95 23.40
N THR A 59 -9.87 -8.50 22.34
CA THR A 59 -8.66 -7.69 22.48
C THR A 59 -8.78 -6.35 21.78
N LYS A 60 -7.87 -5.43 22.07
CA LYS A 60 -7.81 -4.12 21.43
C LYS A 60 -7.29 -4.16 19.97
N ILE A 61 -6.85 -5.31 19.47
CA ILE A 61 -6.30 -5.45 18.12
C ILE A 61 -7.35 -5.15 17.02
N GLY A 62 -8.64 -5.29 17.36
CA GLY A 62 -9.75 -4.94 16.46
C GLY A 62 -10.28 -3.51 16.62
N ILE A 63 -9.75 -2.73 17.56
CA ILE A 63 -10.21 -1.37 17.86
C ILE A 63 -9.40 -0.39 17.03
N ASN A 64 -10.10 0.37 16.15
CA ASN A 64 -9.50 1.34 15.22
C ASN A 64 -8.42 0.73 14.30
N PRO A 65 -8.73 -0.32 13.55
CA PRO A 65 -7.76 -0.89 12.63
C PRO A 65 -7.44 0.16 11.56
N LEU A 66 -6.23 0.70 11.63
CA LEU A 66 -5.71 1.49 10.54
C LEU A 66 -5.42 0.51 9.38
N SER A 67 -6.09 0.70 8.25
CA SER A 67 -5.66 0.04 7.03
C SER A 67 -4.32 0.60 6.59
N VAL A 68 -3.58 -0.13 5.78
CA VAL A 68 -2.32 0.37 5.18
C VAL A 68 -2.56 1.70 4.46
N SER A 69 -3.68 1.82 3.75
CA SER A 69 -4.10 3.06 3.09
C SER A 69 -4.41 4.20 4.07
N GLY A 70 -5.04 3.89 5.20
CA GLY A 70 -5.31 4.86 6.27
C GLY A 70 -4.04 5.33 6.97
N LEU A 71 -3.09 4.42 7.20
CA LEU A 71 -1.78 4.78 7.75
C LEU A 71 -0.99 5.68 6.81
N SER A 72 -1.01 5.40 5.51
CA SER A 72 -0.35 6.24 4.50
C SER A 72 -0.87 7.69 4.57
N PHE A 73 -2.17 7.89 4.66
CA PHE A 73 -2.74 9.24 4.81
C PHE A 73 -2.37 9.89 6.14
N LYS A 74 -2.35 9.12 7.24
CA LYS A 74 -1.93 9.64 8.55
C LYS A 74 -0.50 10.18 8.51
N LEU A 75 0.43 9.43 7.92
CA LEU A 75 1.82 9.85 7.74
C LEU A 75 1.92 11.12 6.87
N VAL A 76 1.17 11.18 5.78
CA VAL A 76 1.10 12.38 4.93
C VAL A 76 0.64 13.60 5.73
N LYS A 77 -0.39 13.45 6.57
CA LYS A 77 -0.93 14.54 7.39
C LYS A 77 0.01 14.97 8.53
N GLU A 78 0.83 14.07 9.04
CA GLU A 78 1.84 14.40 10.07
C GLU A 78 3.00 15.24 9.50
N ILE A 79 3.31 15.08 8.21
CA ILE A 79 4.44 15.75 7.55
C ILE A 79 4.02 17.05 6.84
N PHE A 80 2.84 17.06 6.23
CA PHE A 80 2.36 18.19 5.44
C PHE A 80 1.17 18.87 6.13
N GLU A 81 1.27 20.16 6.40
CA GLU A 81 0.18 20.96 6.97
C GLU A 81 -1.03 21.04 6.04
N ASN A 82 -0.79 21.15 4.71
CA ASN A 82 -1.82 21.26 3.68
C ASN A 82 -1.63 20.17 2.62
N PRO A 83 -1.96 18.89 2.94
CA PRO A 83 -1.71 17.77 2.06
C PRO A 83 -2.55 17.80 0.77
N GLU A 84 -3.69 18.47 0.76
CA GLU A 84 -4.58 18.64 -0.39
C GLU A 84 -3.92 19.36 -1.57
N ASN A 85 -2.89 20.18 -1.31
CA ASN A 85 -2.13 20.91 -2.33
C ASN A 85 -0.90 20.15 -2.84
N LYS A 86 -0.70 18.89 -2.38
CA LYS A 86 0.49 18.10 -2.72
C LYS A 86 0.25 17.22 -3.95
N GLN A 87 1.31 17.04 -4.71
CA GLN A 87 1.36 16.13 -5.86
C GLN A 87 1.69 14.73 -5.37
N VAL A 88 0.78 13.78 -5.60
CA VAL A 88 0.94 12.37 -5.21
C VAL A 88 1.20 11.52 -6.44
N LEU A 89 2.24 10.71 -6.36
CA LEU A 89 2.56 9.68 -7.35
C LEU A 89 2.42 8.30 -6.71
N VAL A 90 1.51 7.49 -7.21
CA VAL A 90 1.33 6.09 -6.77
C VAL A 90 1.97 5.16 -7.79
N ILE A 91 2.88 4.30 -7.35
CA ILE A 91 3.54 3.28 -8.17
C ILE A 91 2.93 1.93 -7.86
N GLY A 92 2.16 1.40 -8.80
CA GLY A 92 1.37 0.17 -8.68
C GLY A 92 -0.04 0.33 -9.21
N GLY A 93 -0.70 -0.78 -9.49
CA GLY A 93 -2.08 -0.80 -10.03
C GLY A 93 -2.95 -1.90 -9.43
N GLY A 94 -2.46 -2.56 -8.39
CA GLY A 94 -3.19 -3.60 -7.64
C GLY A 94 -4.23 -3.02 -6.67
N ASP A 95 -4.88 -3.90 -5.91
CA ASP A 95 -5.96 -3.49 -5.01
C ASP A 95 -5.49 -2.58 -3.88
N LEU A 96 -4.25 -2.75 -3.39
CA LEU A 96 -3.65 -1.84 -2.42
C LEU A 96 -3.49 -0.43 -3.01
N ALA A 97 -2.98 -0.29 -4.26
CA ALA A 97 -2.88 1.00 -4.93
C ALA A 97 -4.25 1.67 -5.07
N LYS A 98 -5.27 0.92 -5.48
CA LYS A 98 -6.66 1.42 -5.58
C LYS A 98 -7.19 1.91 -4.24
N SER A 99 -6.98 1.12 -3.17
CA SER A 99 -7.39 1.47 -1.81
C SER A 99 -6.70 2.76 -1.32
N ILE A 100 -5.40 2.90 -1.60
CA ILE A 100 -4.63 4.11 -1.27
C ILE A 100 -5.17 5.31 -2.03
N ILE A 101 -5.29 5.22 -3.35
CA ILE A 101 -5.79 6.31 -4.20
C ILE A 101 -7.18 6.75 -3.75
N LYS A 102 -8.08 5.78 -3.50
CA LYS A 102 -9.43 6.05 -3.01
C LYS A 102 -9.39 6.79 -1.67
N ASN A 103 -8.61 6.29 -0.71
CA ASN A 103 -8.52 6.90 0.62
C ASN A 103 -7.99 8.34 0.55
N LEU A 104 -6.93 8.58 -0.23
CA LEU A 104 -6.36 9.92 -0.42
C LEU A 104 -7.37 10.86 -1.09
N PHE A 105 -8.07 10.39 -2.11
CA PHE A 105 -9.10 11.16 -2.81
C PHE A 105 -10.27 11.50 -1.89
N ASP A 106 -10.78 10.53 -1.11
CA ASP A 106 -11.86 10.73 -0.13
C ASP A 106 -11.45 11.75 0.97
N LYS A 107 -10.15 11.86 1.25
CA LYS A 107 -9.55 12.81 2.19
C LYS A 107 -9.21 14.18 1.61
N GLY A 108 -9.53 14.42 0.34
CA GLY A 108 -9.40 15.73 -0.29
C GLY A 108 -8.19 15.93 -1.20
N LEU A 109 -7.26 14.97 -1.30
CA LEU A 109 -6.16 15.07 -2.27
C LEU A 109 -6.71 14.87 -3.68
N ARG A 110 -6.43 15.82 -4.57
CA ARG A 110 -6.96 15.81 -5.95
C ARG A 110 -5.88 15.61 -6.99
N SER A 111 -4.65 15.98 -6.69
CA SER A 111 -3.50 15.87 -7.60
C SER A 111 -2.83 14.50 -7.42
N ILE A 112 -3.50 13.45 -7.85
CA ILE A 112 -3.03 12.06 -7.75
C ILE A 112 -2.77 11.52 -9.16
N SER A 113 -1.55 11.04 -9.38
CA SER A 113 -1.15 10.32 -10.59
C SER A 113 -0.72 8.90 -10.26
N ALA A 114 -0.76 8.01 -11.23
CA ALA A 114 -0.35 6.63 -11.06
C ALA A 114 0.62 6.19 -12.16
N ILE A 115 1.53 5.31 -11.80
CA ILE A 115 2.43 4.60 -12.72
C ILE A 115 2.25 3.10 -12.52
N ASN A 116 2.11 2.36 -13.61
CA ASN A 116 2.03 0.91 -13.54
C ASN A 116 2.67 0.26 -14.78
N ARG A 117 3.06 -1.01 -14.65
CA ARG A 117 3.56 -1.81 -15.78
C ARG A 117 2.51 -2.01 -16.87
N THR A 118 1.27 -2.23 -16.45
CA THR A 118 0.13 -2.38 -17.37
C THR A 118 -0.67 -1.08 -17.41
N ILE A 119 -0.80 -0.50 -18.60
CA ILE A 119 -1.59 0.71 -18.83
C ILE A 119 -3.04 0.31 -19.01
N LYS A 120 -3.73 0.13 -17.90
CA LYS A 120 -5.16 -0.17 -17.85
C LYS A 120 -5.81 0.77 -16.85
N GLU A 121 -6.95 1.33 -17.21
CA GLU A 121 -7.73 2.20 -16.35
C GLU A 121 -7.92 1.58 -14.96
N ILE A 122 -7.59 2.34 -13.93
CA ILE A 122 -7.78 2.00 -12.52
C ILE A 122 -9.07 2.71 -12.08
N LYS A 123 -10.18 1.97 -12.05
CA LYS A 123 -11.45 2.48 -11.57
C LYS A 123 -11.43 2.57 -10.04
N ILE A 124 -11.62 3.76 -9.50
CA ILE A 124 -11.58 4.06 -8.06
C ILE A 124 -12.99 4.16 -7.48
N SER A 125 -13.89 4.86 -8.19
CA SER A 125 -15.31 4.99 -7.89
C SER A 125 -16.12 5.07 -9.18
N GLU A 126 -17.43 5.33 -9.10
CA GLU A 126 -18.25 5.54 -10.30
C GLU A 126 -17.81 6.76 -11.10
N ASP A 127 -17.41 7.84 -10.41
CA ASP A 127 -17.06 9.13 -10.98
C ASP A 127 -15.56 9.41 -11.06
N PHE A 128 -14.71 8.50 -10.60
CA PHE A 128 -13.26 8.70 -10.55
C PHE A 128 -12.46 7.49 -10.99
N SER A 129 -11.65 7.69 -12.01
CA SER A 129 -10.68 6.72 -12.48
C SER A 129 -9.36 7.39 -12.85
N ILE A 130 -8.29 6.61 -12.88
CA ILE A 130 -6.95 7.05 -13.28
C ILE A 130 -6.44 6.12 -14.38
N ILE A 131 -5.93 6.70 -15.46
CA ILE A 131 -5.15 5.96 -16.46
C ILE A 131 -3.68 6.05 -16.03
N PRO A 132 -3.06 4.95 -15.62
CA PRO A 132 -1.68 4.98 -15.17
C PRO A 132 -0.73 5.25 -16.33
N MET A 133 0.32 6.00 -16.06
CA MET A 133 1.46 6.17 -16.97
C MET A 133 2.34 4.91 -16.97
N PRO A 134 3.10 4.68 -18.05
CA PRO A 134 4.00 3.55 -18.13
C PRO A 134 5.20 3.66 -17.16
N LEU A 135 5.71 2.52 -16.73
CA LEU A 135 6.75 2.41 -15.70
C LEU A 135 8.06 3.14 -16.05
N ASN A 136 8.41 3.23 -17.33
CA ASN A 136 9.60 3.93 -17.79
C ASN A 136 9.57 5.46 -17.55
N LEU A 137 8.41 6.02 -17.20
CA LEU A 137 8.28 7.43 -16.85
C LEU A 137 8.53 7.75 -15.36
N VAL A 138 8.80 6.75 -14.52
CA VAL A 138 9.05 6.96 -13.09
C VAL A 138 10.09 8.07 -12.84
N HIS A 139 11.24 8.02 -13.52
CA HIS A 139 12.32 8.99 -13.33
C HIS A 139 11.93 10.43 -13.68
N ARG A 140 11.01 10.60 -14.60
CA ARG A 140 10.49 11.90 -15.01
C ARG A 140 9.43 12.41 -14.04
N GLU A 141 8.49 11.55 -13.68
CA GLU A 141 7.32 11.95 -12.89
C GLU A 141 7.65 12.15 -11.41
N ILE A 142 8.66 11.45 -10.90
CA ILE A 142 9.12 11.62 -9.51
C ILE A 142 9.62 13.04 -9.20
N VAL A 143 10.10 13.78 -10.21
CA VAL A 143 10.55 15.17 -10.06
C VAL A 143 9.40 16.09 -9.61
N ASN A 144 8.18 15.81 -10.05
CA ASN A 144 7.01 16.62 -9.74
C ASN A 144 6.27 16.17 -8.47
N ALA A 145 6.58 14.99 -7.96
CA ALA A 145 5.87 14.43 -6.82
C ALA A 145 6.38 14.96 -5.47
N ASP A 146 5.50 15.41 -4.61
CA ASP A 146 5.80 15.71 -3.20
C ASP A 146 5.70 14.44 -2.34
N ILE A 147 4.81 13.53 -2.74
CA ILE A 147 4.55 12.28 -2.06
C ILE A 147 4.61 11.15 -3.10
N VAL A 148 5.43 10.14 -2.85
CA VAL A 148 5.56 8.94 -3.66
C VAL A 148 5.14 7.74 -2.83
N ILE A 149 4.20 6.93 -3.32
CA ILE A 149 3.74 5.72 -2.62
C ILE A 149 3.94 4.52 -3.53
N CYS A 150 4.76 3.58 -3.08
CA CYS A 150 5.10 2.37 -3.82
C CYS A 150 4.32 1.16 -3.28
N SER A 151 3.63 0.46 -4.18
CA SER A 151 2.87 -0.77 -3.89
C SER A 151 2.89 -1.76 -5.07
N ALA A 152 3.91 -1.67 -5.92
CA ALA A 152 4.03 -2.55 -7.08
C ALA A 152 4.68 -3.88 -6.71
N SER A 153 4.22 -4.97 -7.35
CA SER A 153 4.89 -6.27 -7.26
C SER A 153 6.10 -6.29 -8.20
N SER A 154 7.29 -6.04 -7.64
CA SER A 154 8.56 -6.10 -8.37
C SER A 154 9.60 -6.84 -7.56
N LEU A 155 10.40 -7.70 -8.22
CA LEU A 155 11.51 -8.41 -7.56
C LEU A 155 12.73 -7.53 -7.34
N THR A 156 12.81 -6.41 -8.05
CA THR A 156 13.91 -5.43 -7.95
C THR A 156 13.37 -4.05 -7.65
N PRO A 157 14.14 -3.19 -6.98
CA PRO A 157 13.76 -1.80 -6.76
C PRO A 157 13.42 -1.08 -8.08
N ILE A 158 12.36 -0.28 -8.02
CA ILE A 158 11.89 0.54 -9.15
C ILE A 158 12.51 1.94 -9.06
N ILE A 159 12.72 2.42 -7.84
CA ILE A 159 13.30 3.73 -7.55
C ILE A 159 14.70 3.54 -6.96
N GLY A 160 15.71 3.93 -7.72
CA GLY A 160 17.09 3.95 -7.28
C GLY A 160 17.49 5.27 -6.65
N LYS A 161 18.54 5.27 -5.83
CA LYS A 161 19.09 6.46 -5.15
C LYS A 161 19.39 7.59 -6.13
N GLY A 162 20.07 7.28 -7.24
CA GLY A 162 20.41 8.29 -8.25
C GLY A 162 19.19 8.99 -8.87
N ALA A 163 18.06 8.28 -9.00
CA ALA A 163 16.81 8.88 -9.49
C ALA A 163 16.27 9.92 -8.51
N VAL A 164 16.29 9.61 -7.21
CA VAL A 164 15.82 10.53 -6.17
C VAL A 164 16.76 11.72 -6.02
N GLU A 165 18.08 11.51 -6.04
CA GLU A 165 19.07 12.60 -6.02
C GLU A 165 18.86 13.59 -7.18
N ASN A 166 18.67 13.05 -8.40
CA ASN A 166 18.40 13.86 -9.57
C ASN A 166 17.06 14.61 -9.46
N ALA A 167 16.02 13.94 -8.95
CA ALA A 167 14.72 14.55 -8.72
C ALA A 167 14.82 15.69 -7.69
N LEU A 168 15.48 15.49 -6.57
CA LEU A 168 15.67 16.52 -5.55
C LEU A 168 16.38 17.76 -6.10
N LYS A 169 17.46 17.58 -6.88
CA LYS A 169 18.16 18.69 -7.56
C LYS A 169 17.23 19.46 -8.50
N ASN A 170 16.49 18.75 -9.35
CA ASN A 170 15.62 19.36 -10.37
C ASN A 170 14.40 20.08 -9.74
N ARG A 171 13.97 19.68 -8.56
CA ARG A 171 12.88 20.32 -7.81
C ARG A 171 13.34 21.44 -6.88
N GLY A 172 14.62 21.89 -6.98
CA GLY A 172 15.19 22.96 -6.17
C GLY A 172 15.31 22.55 -4.70
N ASN A 173 15.68 21.31 -4.43
CA ASN A 173 15.83 20.72 -3.10
C ASN A 173 14.58 20.80 -2.22
N LYS A 174 13.39 20.80 -2.82
CA LYS A 174 12.14 20.66 -2.06
C LYS A 174 12.04 19.23 -1.51
N PRO A 175 11.67 19.06 -0.24
CA PRO A 175 11.54 17.74 0.37
C PRO A 175 10.56 16.83 -0.39
N MET A 176 10.84 15.53 -0.37
CA MET A 176 9.99 14.49 -0.94
C MET A 176 9.72 13.43 0.13
N MET A 177 8.46 13.06 0.29
CA MET A 177 8.07 11.92 1.11
C MET A 177 7.93 10.69 0.26
N ILE A 178 8.56 9.57 0.67
CA ILE A 178 8.45 8.29 -0.01
C ILE A 178 7.91 7.25 0.98
N ILE A 179 6.82 6.59 0.62
CA ILE A 179 6.22 5.48 1.39
C ILE A 179 6.36 4.21 0.56
N ASP A 180 7.15 3.25 1.02
CA ASP A 180 7.31 1.96 0.34
C ASP A 180 6.54 0.87 1.08
N LEU A 181 5.45 0.42 0.49
CA LEU A 181 4.56 -0.63 0.99
C LEU A 181 4.77 -1.96 0.27
N ALA A 182 5.72 -2.00 -0.64
CA ALA A 182 5.96 -3.18 -1.46
C ALA A 182 6.80 -4.24 -0.74
N VAL A 183 6.48 -5.50 -0.99
CA VAL A 183 7.28 -6.65 -0.59
C VAL A 183 7.49 -7.53 -1.83
N PRO A 184 8.76 -7.66 -2.30
CA PRO A 184 9.98 -6.95 -1.90
C PRO A 184 9.90 -5.43 -2.11
N ARG A 185 10.84 -4.69 -1.50
CA ARG A 185 10.90 -3.22 -1.58
C ARG A 185 11.02 -2.72 -3.01
N ASN A 186 10.27 -1.65 -3.32
CA ASN A 186 10.37 -0.95 -4.61
C ASN A 186 11.40 0.18 -4.59
N VAL A 187 11.90 0.54 -3.44
CA VAL A 187 12.80 1.67 -3.20
C VAL A 187 14.13 1.17 -2.67
N GLU A 188 15.25 1.63 -3.24
CA GLU A 188 16.58 1.30 -2.73
C GLU A 188 16.76 1.80 -1.29
N PRO A 189 17.26 0.95 -0.37
CA PRO A 189 17.43 1.32 1.05
C PRO A 189 18.34 2.54 1.28
N GLU A 190 19.30 2.77 0.40
CA GLU A 190 20.28 3.85 0.47
C GLU A 190 19.67 5.25 0.25
N ILE A 191 18.41 5.33 -0.18
CA ILE A 191 17.68 6.60 -0.34
C ILE A 191 17.44 7.26 1.04
N LYS A 192 17.32 6.48 2.11
CA LYS A 192 17.19 6.99 3.49
C LYS A 192 18.34 7.92 3.92
N ASP A 193 19.51 7.77 3.28
CA ASP A 193 20.71 8.55 3.61
C ASP A 193 20.71 9.94 2.93
N LEU A 194 19.68 10.25 2.12
CA LEU A 194 19.50 11.54 1.48
C LEU A 194 18.79 12.52 2.43
N GLU A 195 19.40 13.64 2.75
CA GLU A 195 18.93 14.63 3.75
C GLU A 195 17.50 15.16 3.50
N LEU A 196 17.05 15.17 2.24
CA LEU A 196 15.76 15.76 1.84
C LEU A 196 14.71 14.70 1.47
N SER A 197 15.03 13.42 1.68
CA SER A 197 14.08 12.33 1.50
C SER A 197 13.57 11.85 2.86
N LEU A 198 12.25 11.89 3.06
CA LEU A 198 11.57 11.30 4.21
C LEU A 198 11.03 9.94 3.77
N ILE A 199 11.69 8.85 4.22
CA ILE A 199 11.25 7.49 3.89
C ILE A 199 10.51 6.91 5.08
N HIS A 200 9.28 6.47 4.85
CA HIS A 200 8.50 5.64 5.76
C HIS A 200 8.27 4.28 5.10
N ILE A 201 8.66 3.22 5.80
CA ILE A 201 8.54 1.83 5.36
C ILE A 201 7.62 1.10 6.32
#